data_10b669485d2784ae75cbdee5db50e981
#
_entry.id   10b669485d2784ae75cbdee5db50e981
#
_cell.length_a   1.000
_cell.length_b   1.000
_cell.length_c   1.000
_cell.angle_alpha   90.00
_cell.angle_beta   90.00
_cell.angle_gamma   90.00
#
_symmetry.space_group_name_H-M   'P 1'
#
loop_
_entity.id
_entity.type
_entity.pdbx_description
1 polymer ?
#
loop_
_entity_poly.entity_id
_entity_poly.type
_entity_poly.pdbx_seq_one_letter_code
_entity_poly.pdbx_strand_id
1 'polypeptide(L)'
;MKQITGGITAAKGFQAAGIEAGIKYQNRKDMAIIYSEKPCVAAGTFTSNVVKAAPVKWDRKLLEESPYVQAVIVNTGIANAGTGAEGMKLCEETAKEASRVLGIPENAVLVGSTGVIGEQLPIDRNKAGISRLADAKNDSLEAGTDASRAIMTTDTVNKELAVQVEIGGVTVTLGAMSKGSGMIHPNMCTMLGYVATDAVIEKEVLQKLLREDVVDTYNMISVDGDTSTNDTLLVLANGMAGNPTIQEGTADYEAFRAALHYVNETQAKRLAGDGEGATALVECHVYHADTKENARILAKSVICSSLTKAAVYGHDANWGRILCALGYSGAQFDPEHMELYYAAGDRKILIYKDGGDAGYSEEEASDILSQKEVQILADMKMGEAEATAWGCDLTYDYVKINADYRS
;
A
#
# COMPACT_ATOMS: atom_id res chain seq x y z
N MET A 1 -11.19 -18.65 1.96
CA MET A 1 -10.98 -17.30 2.52
C MET A 1 -12.31 -16.58 2.63
N LYS A 2 -12.50 -15.78 3.69
CA LYS A 2 -13.72 -14.98 3.94
C LYS A 2 -13.33 -13.59 4.44
N GLN A 3 -13.84 -12.53 3.81
CA GLN A 3 -13.71 -11.18 4.34
C GLN A 3 -14.61 -11.02 5.57
N ILE A 4 -14.08 -10.32 6.58
CA ILE A 4 -14.78 -9.98 7.82
C ILE A 4 -14.68 -8.48 8.11
N THR A 5 -15.49 -7.99 9.02
CA THR A 5 -15.40 -6.61 9.51
C THR A 5 -14.15 -6.42 10.37
N GLY A 6 -13.45 -5.29 10.18
CA GLY A 6 -12.29 -4.88 10.97
C GLY A 6 -11.07 -4.55 10.14
N GLY A 7 -9.99 -4.29 10.82
CA GLY A 7 -8.67 -3.95 10.31
C GLY A 7 -7.60 -4.60 11.17
N ILE A 8 -6.61 -3.82 11.58
CA ILE A 8 -5.39 -4.29 12.26
C ILE A 8 -5.64 -5.07 13.56
N THR A 9 -6.73 -4.78 14.28
CA THR A 9 -7.11 -5.43 15.53
C THR A 9 -7.95 -6.71 15.34
N ALA A 10 -8.30 -7.08 14.10
CA ALA A 10 -9.11 -8.27 13.84
C ALA A 10 -8.33 -9.58 14.13
N ALA A 11 -7.00 -9.57 13.97
CA ALA A 11 -6.17 -10.71 14.30
C ALA A 11 -5.99 -10.84 15.82
N LYS A 12 -6.12 -12.07 16.32
CA LYS A 12 -6.08 -12.35 17.76
C LYS A 12 -4.80 -11.87 18.43
N GLY A 13 -4.96 -11.17 19.57
CA GLY A 13 -3.84 -10.66 20.39
C GLY A 13 -3.21 -9.38 19.85
N PHE A 14 -3.78 -8.74 18.83
CA PHE A 14 -3.39 -7.41 18.41
C PHE A 14 -4.29 -6.35 19.02
N GLN A 15 -3.66 -5.30 19.52
CA GLN A 15 -4.28 -4.09 20.05
C GLN A 15 -3.80 -2.89 19.26
N ALA A 16 -4.62 -1.84 19.19
CA ALA A 16 -4.26 -0.59 18.54
C ALA A 16 -4.83 0.61 19.28
N ALA A 17 -4.34 1.78 18.96
CA ALA A 17 -4.95 3.06 19.30
C ALA A 17 -4.52 4.12 18.30
N GLY A 18 -5.37 5.12 18.10
CA GLY A 18 -5.05 6.34 17.38
C GLY A 18 -5.46 7.56 18.21
N ILE A 19 -4.55 8.51 18.39
CA ILE A 19 -4.76 9.69 19.23
C ILE A 19 -4.35 10.99 18.54
N GLU A 20 -4.87 12.10 19.02
CA GLU A 20 -4.36 13.44 18.77
C GLU A 20 -3.21 13.73 19.73
N ALA A 21 -1.96 13.70 19.24
CA ALA A 21 -0.77 14.01 20.01
C ALA A 21 -0.27 15.45 19.78
N GLY A 22 -0.76 16.10 18.70
CA GLY A 22 -0.36 17.46 18.32
C GLY A 22 1.06 17.49 17.73
N ILE A 23 1.45 16.46 17.00
CA ILE A 23 2.77 16.40 16.33
C ILE A 23 2.92 17.60 15.38
N LYS A 24 1.96 17.79 14.50
CA LYS A 24 1.87 18.94 13.60
C LYS A 24 0.45 19.51 13.54
N TYR A 25 -0.55 18.65 13.55
CA TYR A 25 -1.95 19.03 13.38
C TYR A 25 -2.63 19.28 14.74
N GLN A 26 -3.75 20.02 14.70
CA GLN A 26 -4.67 20.19 15.82
C GLN A 26 -6.04 19.63 15.45
N ASN A 27 -6.78 19.13 16.43
CA ASN A 27 -8.11 18.54 16.25
C ASN A 27 -8.15 17.35 15.27
N ARG A 28 -7.04 16.61 15.18
CA ARG A 28 -6.90 15.45 14.31
C ARG A 28 -5.99 14.41 14.97
N LYS A 29 -6.35 13.14 14.84
CA LYS A 29 -5.47 12.04 15.25
C LYS A 29 -4.22 12.03 14.37
N ASP A 30 -3.04 11.98 14.97
CA ASP A 30 -1.74 12.10 14.32
C ASP A 30 -0.66 11.18 14.91
N MET A 31 -1.04 10.32 15.85
CA MET A 31 -0.21 9.21 16.31
C MET A 31 -1.01 7.93 16.46
N ALA A 32 -0.40 6.79 16.09
CA ALA A 32 -0.96 5.46 16.23
C ALA A 32 0.02 4.48 16.87
N ILE A 33 -0.53 3.46 17.51
CA ILE A 33 0.18 2.26 17.97
C ILE A 33 -0.47 1.01 17.40
N ILE A 34 0.36 0.06 16.99
CA ILE A 34 0.00 -1.34 16.81
C ILE A 34 0.81 -2.11 17.86
N TYR A 35 0.16 -2.91 18.66
CA TYR A 35 0.78 -3.68 19.73
C TYR A 35 0.31 -5.12 19.68
N SER A 36 1.22 -6.06 19.88
CA SER A 36 0.89 -7.47 20.05
C SER A 36 1.13 -7.92 21.48
N GLU A 37 0.19 -8.69 22.04
CA GLU A 37 0.32 -9.30 23.37
C GLU A 37 1.47 -10.31 23.46
N LYS A 38 1.87 -10.88 22.31
CA LYS A 38 3.01 -11.79 22.20
C LYS A 38 4.04 -11.27 21.20
N PRO A 39 5.32 -11.63 21.36
CA PRO A 39 6.33 -11.40 20.34
C PRO A 39 5.90 -11.92 18.97
N CYS A 40 6.15 -11.13 17.92
CA CYS A 40 5.83 -11.46 16.53
C CYS A 40 7.10 -11.75 15.75
N VAL A 41 7.07 -12.75 14.87
CA VAL A 41 7.96 -12.72 13.72
C VAL A 41 7.46 -11.61 12.78
N ALA A 42 8.37 -10.92 12.12
CA ALA A 42 7.99 -9.84 11.21
C ALA A 42 8.75 -9.90 9.91
N ALA A 43 8.06 -9.52 8.85
CA ALA A 43 8.61 -9.29 7.52
C ALA A 43 8.36 -7.84 7.10
N GLY A 44 9.25 -7.30 6.27
CA GLY A 44 9.11 -5.93 5.79
C GLY A 44 9.68 -5.72 4.39
N THR A 45 9.03 -4.82 3.65
CA THR A 45 9.54 -4.24 2.41
C THR A 45 9.55 -2.73 2.54
N PHE A 46 10.52 -2.08 1.89
CA PHE A 46 10.83 -0.67 2.12
C PHE A 46 11.17 0.03 0.81
N THR A 47 11.05 1.35 0.80
CA THR A 47 11.38 2.19 -0.36
C THR A 47 12.75 1.88 -0.96
N SER A 48 12.81 1.87 -2.28
CA SER A 48 14.05 1.82 -3.06
C SER A 48 14.71 3.21 -3.20
N ASN A 49 14.02 4.29 -2.82
CA ASN A 49 14.57 5.64 -2.86
C ASN A 49 15.91 5.70 -2.10
N VAL A 50 16.93 6.29 -2.71
CA VAL A 50 18.25 6.44 -2.06
C VAL A 50 18.19 7.37 -0.85
N VAL A 51 17.27 8.33 -0.84
CA VAL A 51 16.97 9.22 0.29
C VAL A 51 15.98 8.52 1.22
N LYS A 52 16.49 7.59 2.03
CA LYS A 52 15.65 6.85 2.99
C LYS A 52 15.45 7.65 4.26
N ALA A 53 14.19 7.73 4.71
CA ALA A 53 13.83 8.30 6.00
C ALA A 53 14.50 7.52 7.17
N ALA A 54 14.66 8.18 8.31
CA ALA A 54 15.23 7.55 9.50
C ALA A 54 14.43 6.33 9.97
N PRO A 55 13.06 6.35 10.03
CA PRO A 55 12.26 5.16 10.35
C PRO A 55 12.55 3.95 9.45
N VAL A 56 12.69 4.18 8.13
CA VAL A 56 13.01 3.09 7.18
C VAL A 56 14.34 2.43 7.50
N LYS A 57 15.36 3.22 7.84
CA LYS A 57 16.69 2.70 8.23
C LYS A 57 16.63 1.95 9.56
N TRP A 58 15.87 2.50 10.53
CA TRP A 58 15.63 1.90 11.84
C TRP A 58 14.95 0.54 11.70
N ASP A 59 13.83 0.47 11.02
CA ASP A 59 13.03 -0.74 10.88
C ASP A 59 13.77 -1.84 10.12
N ARG A 60 14.49 -1.49 9.03
CA ARG A 60 15.33 -2.46 8.31
C ARG A 60 16.36 -3.09 9.21
N LYS A 61 17.09 -2.28 9.99
CA LYS A 61 18.08 -2.78 10.95
C LYS A 61 17.43 -3.72 11.96
N LEU A 62 16.31 -3.35 12.55
CA LEU A 62 15.64 -4.18 13.55
C LEU A 62 15.10 -5.48 12.97
N LEU A 63 14.54 -5.47 11.76
CA LEU A 63 14.10 -6.72 11.11
C LEU A 63 15.25 -7.67 10.79
N GLU A 64 16.47 -7.17 10.58
CA GLU A 64 17.67 -7.99 10.37
C GLU A 64 18.24 -8.52 11.70
N GLU A 65 18.32 -7.67 12.73
CA GLU A 65 19.05 -7.95 13.96
C GLU A 65 18.18 -8.55 15.09
N SER A 66 16.88 -8.21 15.13
CA SER A 66 16.00 -8.62 16.22
C SER A 66 15.32 -9.96 15.95
N PRO A 67 15.21 -10.83 16.96
CA PRO A 67 14.53 -12.11 16.82
C PRO A 67 13.02 -11.97 16.69
N TYR A 68 12.45 -10.89 17.20
CA TYR A 68 11.02 -10.59 17.16
C TYR A 68 10.76 -9.09 17.29
N VAL A 69 9.54 -8.68 16.95
CA VAL A 69 8.99 -7.33 17.21
C VAL A 69 7.69 -7.46 17.99
N GLN A 70 7.25 -6.38 18.63
CA GLN A 70 6.03 -6.43 19.46
C GLN A 70 5.18 -5.16 19.36
N ALA A 71 5.75 -4.04 18.92
CA ALA A 71 5.04 -2.79 18.73
C ALA A 71 5.50 -2.04 17.48
N VAL A 72 4.59 -1.24 16.91
CA VAL A 72 4.88 -0.22 15.89
C VAL A 72 4.31 1.10 16.37
N ILE A 73 5.14 2.14 16.45
CA ILE A 73 4.70 3.51 16.75
C ILE A 73 4.72 4.32 15.46
N VAL A 74 3.62 4.96 15.12
CA VAL A 74 3.49 5.74 13.89
C VAL A 74 3.12 7.17 14.23
N ASN A 75 3.80 8.15 13.60
CA ASN A 75 3.40 9.55 13.63
C ASN A 75 3.09 10.07 12.22
N THR A 76 2.17 11.04 12.14
CA THR A 76 1.84 11.77 10.91
C THR A 76 2.15 13.26 11.03
N GLY A 77 2.26 13.94 9.87
CA GLY A 77 2.57 15.35 9.76
C GLY A 77 4.06 15.66 9.55
N ILE A 78 4.96 14.81 10.08
CA ILE A 78 6.42 14.94 9.95
C ILE A 78 6.99 13.60 9.53
N ALA A 79 7.67 13.57 8.38
CA ALA A 79 8.20 12.35 7.77
C ALA A 79 9.48 11.81 8.43
N ASN A 80 10.18 12.63 9.21
CA ASN A 80 11.52 12.32 9.72
C ASN A 80 12.46 11.82 8.59
N ALA A 81 12.40 12.49 7.45
CA ALA A 81 13.23 12.25 6.26
C ALA A 81 14.04 13.51 5.95
N GLY A 82 15.28 13.35 5.45
CA GLY A 82 16.19 14.46 5.24
C GLY A 82 16.65 15.14 6.54
N THR A 83 16.64 14.43 7.66
CA THR A 83 16.87 14.92 9.03
C THR A 83 18.24 14.55 9.61
N GLY A 84 19.08 13.88 8.82
CA GLY A 84 20.46 13.53 9.20
C GLY A 84 20.55 12.58 10.40
N ALA A 85 21.63 12.70 11.17
CA ALA A 85 21.87 11.87 12.34
C ALA A 85 20.84 12.09 13.47
N GLU A 86 20.31 13.32 13.59
CA GLU A 86 19.30 13.65 14.58
C GLU A 86 18.03 12.86 14.35
N GLY A 87 17.60 12.66 13.08
CA GLY A 87 16.43 11.85 12.77
C GLY A 87 16.55 10.40 13.25
N MET A 88 17.74 9.79 13.15
CA MET A 88 17.99 8.44 13.68
C MET A 88 17.91 8.42 15.22
N LYS A 89 18.48 9.42 15.89
CA LYS A 89 18.38 9.57 17.36
C LYS A 89 16.93 9.72 17.80
N LEU A 90 16.10 10.45 17.04
CA LEU A 90 14.66 10.58 17.33
C LEU A 90 13.90 9.25 17.17
N CYS A 91 14.31 8.37 16.25
CA CYS A 91 13.77 6.99 16.16
C CYS A 91 14.16 6.17 17.42
N GLU A 92 15.44 6.23 17.84
CA GLU A 92 15.91 5.58 19.08
C GLU A 92 15.12 6.07 20.30
N GLU A 93 14.95 7.39 20.45
CA GLU A 93 14.20 7.97 21.57
C GLU A 93 12.72 7.57 21.56
N THR A 94 12.12 7.45 20.37
CA THR A 94 10.75 6.95 20.19
C THR A 94 10.64 5.49 20.64
N ALA A 95 11.54 4.63 20.16
CA ALA A 95 11.57 3.21 20.53
C ALA A 95 11.85 3.01 22.03
N LYS A 96 12.77 3.78 22.60
CA LYS A 96 13.11 3.76 24.02
C LYS A 96 11.92 4.16 24.91
N GLU A 97 11.18 5.20 24.54
CA GLU A 97 9.99 5.60 25.29
C GLU A 97 8.89 4.54 25.19
N ALA A 98 8.63 3.99 24.00
CA ALA A 98 7.67 2.91 23.82
C ALA A 98 8.06 1.66 24.62
N SER A 99 9.33 1.27 24.59
CA SER A 99 9.90 0.19 25.41
C SER A 99 9.61 0.40 26.89
N ARG A 100 9.88 1.61 27.39
CA ARG A 100 9.67 1.96 28.81
C ARG A 100 8.20 1.85 29.24
N VAL A 101 7.27 2.36 28.44
CA VAL A 101 5.83 2.39 28.85
C VAL A 101 5.12 1.06 28.59
N LEU A 102 5.58 0.29 27.60
CA LEU A 102 4.98 -1.03 27.26
C LEU A 102 5.63 -2.19 28.01
N GLY A 103 6.80 -1.98 28.63
CA GLY A 103 7.55 -3.04 29.31
C GLY A 103 8.12 -4.10 28.37
N ILE A 104 8.48 -3.72 27.14
CA ILE A 104 9.04 -4.60 26.10
C ILE A 104 10.48 -4.14 25.74
N PRO A 105 11.32 -4.99 25.12
CA PRO A 105 12.64 -4.57 24.69
C PRO A 105 12.60 -3.45 23.65
N GLU A 106 13.59 -2.55 23.68
CA GLU A 106 13.72 -1.43 22.74
C GLU A 106 13.85 -1.90 21.28
N ASN A 107 14.59 -2.99 21.06
CA ASN A 107 14.75 -3.61 19.76
C ASN A 107 13.52 -4.42 19.29
N ALA A 108 12.42 -4.39 20.01
CA ALA A 108 11.12 -4.94 19.62
C ALA A 108 10.11 -3.86 19.15
N VAL A 109 10.57 -2.60 19.02
CA VAL A 109 9.72 -1.46 18.62
C VAL A 109 10.13 -0.94 17.25
N LEU A 110 9.23 -1.07 16.27
CA LEU A 110 9.34 -0.46 14.95
C LEU A 110 8.73 0.95 14.96
N VAL A 111 9.14 1.79 14.01
CA VAL A 111 8.74 3.21 13.96
C VAL A 111 8.32 3.60 12.55
N GLY A 112 7.12 4.12 12.38
CA GLY A 112 6.63 4.71 11.13
C GLY A 112 6.50 6.22 11.23
N SER A 113 6.82 6.94 10.16
CA SER A 113 6.58 8.39 10.05
C SER A 113 6.14 8.76 8.66
N THR A 114 5.26 9.76 8.54
CA THR A 114 4.81 10.31 7.25
C THR A 114 4.45 11.79 7.38
N GLY A 115 4.55 12.55 6.30
CA GLY A 115 4.26 13.99 6.26
C GLY A 115 5.37 14.79 5.62
N VAL A 116 5.65 15.99 6.13
CA VAL A 116 6.63 16.92 5.57
C VAL A 116 8.06 16.41 5.76
N ILE A 117 8.86 16.50 4.69
CA ILE A 117 10.28 16.17 4.64
C ILE A 117 11.11 17.38 5.11
N GLY A 118 12.21 17.14 5.83
CA GLY A 118 13.16 18.17 6.27
C GLY A 118 12.84 18.82 7.62
N GLU A 119 11.73 18.44 8.25
CA GLU A 119 11.37 18.90 9.60
C GLU A 119 11.78 17.87 10.66
N GLN A 120 12.25 18.35 11.81
CA GLN A 120 12.58 17.49 12.97
C GLN A 120 11.31 17.13 13.74
N LEU A 121 11.22 15.86 14.18
CA LEU A 121 10.11 15.39 15.00
C LEU A 121 10.11 16.08 16.37
N PRO A 122 8.98 16.67 16.84
CA PRO A 122 8.89 17.26 18.18
C PRO A 122 8.86 16.15 19.24
N ILE A 123 10.03 15.72 19.67
CA ILE A 123 10.22 14.50 20.46
C ILE A 123 9.46 14.49 21.80
N ASP A 124 9.32 15.63 22.44
CA ASP A 124 8.58 15.73 23.71
C ASP A 124 7.07 15.45 23.50
N ARG A 125 6.49 15.96 22.42
CA ARG A 125 5.10 15.65 22.04
C ARG A 125 4.95 14.18 21.66
N ASN A 126 5.92 13.64 20.91
CA ASN A 126 5.95 12.24 20.51
C ASN A 126 5.97 11.33 21.76
N LYS A 127 6.87 11.57 22.73
CA LYS A 127 6.96 10.81 23.99
C LYS A 127 5.67 10.89 24.81
N ALA A 128 5.10 12.09 24.96
CA ALA A 128 3.83 12.25 25.65
C ALA A 128 2.68 11.49 24.92
N GLY A 129 2.70 11.51 23.59
CA GLY A 129 1.77 10.73 22.77
C GLY A 129 1.92 9.23 22.97
N ILE A 130 3.14 8.70 23.02
CA ILE A 130 3.41 7.27 23.25
C ILE A 130 2.83 6.79 24.59
N SER A 131 2.99 7.56 25.66
CA SER A 131 2.41 7.21 26.98
C SER A 131 0.88 7.12 26.88
N ARG A 132 0.23 8.09 26.22
CA ARG A 132 -1.24 8.09 26.02
C ARG A 132 -1.71 6.95 25.11
N LEU A 133 -0.94 6.59 24.07
CA LEU A 133 -1.22 5.44 23.21
C LEU A 133 -1.14 4.12 24.00
N ALA A 134 -0.15 3.98 24.88
CA ALA A 134 0.00 2.80 25.71
C ALA A 134 -1.19 2.60 26.66
N ASP A 135 -1.77 3.69 27.19
CA ASP A 135 -2.96 3.64 28.06
C ASP A 135 -4.25 3.37 27.26
N ALA A 136 -4.35 3.90 26.02
CA ALA A 136 -5.56 3.85 25.21
C ALA A 136 -5.71 2.57 24.37
N LYS A 137 -4.59 1.85 24.10
CA LYS A 137 -4.62 0.69 23.21
C LYS A 137 -5.55 -0.42 23.71
N ASN A 138 -6.33 -0.97 22.81
CA ASN A 138 -7.22 -2.09 23.07
C ASN A 138 -7.50 -2.88 21.77
N ASP A 139 -8.19 -4.00 21.88
CA ASP A 139 -8.48 -4.93 20.79
C ASP A 139 -9.82 -4.69 20.07
N SER A 140 -10.52 -3.58 20.39
CA SER A 140 -11.78 -3.27 19.71
C SER A 140 -11.58 -2.92 18.24
N LEU A 141 -12.60 -3.14 17.42
CA LEU A 141 -12.60 -2.71 16.02
C LEU A 141 -12.44 -1.19 15.89
N GLU A 142 -13.04 -0.43 16.82
CA GLU A 142 -12.94 1.04 16.86
C GLU A 142 -11.49 1.49 17.08
N ALA A 143 -10.73 0.83 17.96
CA ALA A 143 -9.32 1.12 18.19
C ALA A 143 -8.48 0.88 16.93
N GLY A 144 -8.77 -0.18 16.16
CA GLY A 144 -8.18 -0.42 14.86
C GLY A 144 -8.49 0.69 13.84
N THR A 145 -9.76 1.08 13.76
CA THR A 145 -10.22 2.17 12.88
C THR A 145 -9.59 3.51 13.28
N ASP A 146 -9.46 3.80 14.57
CA ASP A 146 -8.80 4.99 15.08
C ASP A 146 -7.31 5.04 14.73
N ALA A 147 -6.62 3.90 14.83
CA ALA A 147 -5.22 3.79 14.37
C ALA A 147 -5.11 4.01 12.87
N SER A 148 -6.00 3.41 12.07
CA SER A 148 -6.06 3.62 10.62
C SER A 148 -6.27 5.08 10.23
N ARG A 149 -7.13 5.81 10.95
CA ARG A 149 -7.34 7.25 10.75
C ARG A 149 -6.15 8.10 11.17
N ALA A 150 -5.46 7.72 12.24
CA ALA A 150 -4.32 8.46 12.77
C ALA A 150 -3.08 8.42 11.88
N ILE A 151 -2.98 7.44 10.97
CA ILE A 151 -1.87 7.36 10.01
C ILE A 151 -2.13 8.11 8.70
N MET A 152 -3.33 8.61 8.44
CA MET A 152 -3.69 9.35 7.22
C MET A 152 -2.99 10.71 7.16
N THR A 153 -2.72 11.18 5.93
CA THR A 153 -2.26 12.55 5.65
C THR A 153 -3.26 13.31 4.78
N THR A 154 -3.17 13.18 3.49
CA THR A 154 -4.08 13.74 2.48
C THR A 154 -5.16 12.74 2.05
N ASP A 155 -5.13 11.54 2.59
CA ASP A 155 -6.15 10.51 2.36
C ASP A 155 -7.55 11.03 2.67
N THR A 156 -8.54 10.68 1.82
CA THR A 156 -9.94 11.08 2.02
C THR A 156 -10.71 10.02 2.82
N VAL A 157 -10.26 8.77 2.79
CA VAL A 157 -10.85 7.64 3.50
C VAL A 157 -9.77 6.79 4.18
N ASN A 158 -10.10 6.25 5.36
CA ASN A 158 -9.24 5.26 5.99
C ASN A 158 -9.34 3.91 5.25
N LYS A 159 -8.20 3.22 5.15
CA LYS A 159 -8.08 1.98 4.40
C LYS A 159 -7.77 0.84 5.37
N GLU A 160 -8.76 0.03 5.67
CA GLU A 160 -8.66 -1.13 6.56
C GLU A 160 -9.39 -2.33 5.97
N LEU A 161 -8.89 -3.54 6.23
CA LEU A 161 -9.44 -4.80 5.73
C LEU A 161 -9.10 -5.92 6.70
N ALA A 162 -10.00 -6.89 6.85
CA ALA A 162 -9.70 -8.13 7.53
C ALA A 162 -10.27 -9.33 6.78
N VAL A 163 -9.51 -10.43 6.79
CA VAL A 163 -9.91 -11.71 6.20
C VAL A 163 -9.60 -12.87 7.12
N GLN A 164 -10.33 -13.96 6.95
CA GLN A 164 -10.08 -15.25 7.61
C GLN A 164 -9.81 -16.33 6.58
N VAL A 165 -8.88 -17.21 6.90
CA VAL A 165 -8.49 -18.37 6.09
C VAL A 165 -8.28 -19.57 7.00
N GLU A 166 -8.63 -20.76 6.52
CA GLU A 166 -8.40 -22.01 7.25
C GLU A 166 -7.00 -22.54 6.93
N ILE A 167 -6.20 -22.81 7.96
CA ILE A 167 -4.83 -23.33 7.88
C ILE A 167 -4.74 -24.55 8.81
N GLY A 168 -4.60 -25.75 8.25
CA GLY A 168 -4.55 -26.97 9.02
C GLY A 168 -5.79 -27.22 9.89
N GLY A 169 -6.97 -26.74 9.45
CA GLY A 169 -8.23 -26.84 10.20
C GLY A 169 -8.39 -25.79 11.31
N VAL A 170 -7.52 -24.77 11.35
CA VAL A 170 -7.59 -23.65 12.29
C VAL A 170 -7.86 -22.36 11.53
N THR A 171 -8.80 -21.56 12.00
CA THR A 171 -9.07 -20.23 11.43
C THR A 171 -7.95 -19.26 11.79
N VAL A 172 -7.26 -18.77 10.77
CA VAL A 172 -6.24 -17.72 10.86
C VAL A 172 -6.82 -16.41 10.33
N THR A 173 -6.52 -15.31 11.00
CA THR A 173 -6.99 -13.97 10.63
C THR A 173 -5.83 -13.10 10.16
N LEU A 174 -6.03 -12.37 9.07
CA LEU A 174 -5.17 -11.27 8.63
C LEU A 174 -5.98 -9.97 8.71
N GLY A 175 -5.47 -9.00 9.44
CA GLY A 175 -6.04 -7.65 9.54
C GLY A 175 -5.04 -6.61 9.04
N ALA A 176 -5.49 -5.64 8.26
CA ALA A 176 -4.61 -4.66 7.65
C ALA A 176 -5.12 -3.23 7.79
N MET A 177 -4.18 -2.28 7.80
CA MET A 177 -4.44 -0.86 7.59
C MET A 177 -3.35 -0.27 6.71
N SER A 178 -3.71 0.73 5.88
CA SER A 178 -2.75 1.45 5.05
C SER A 178 -3.13 2.91 4.88
N LYS A 179 -2.15 3.74 4.50
CA LYS A 179 -2.32 5.14 4.14
C LYS A 179 -1.48 5.47 2.92
N GLY A 180 -2.01 6.38 2.11
CA GLY A 180 -1.36 6.96 0.96
C GLY A 180 -2.39 7.53 -0.01
N SER A 181 -2.05 8.71 -0.56
CA SER A 181 -2.89 9.46 -1.50
C SER A 181 -2.03 10.26 -2.48
N GLY A 182 -0.94 10.90 -2.04
CA GLY A 182 0.08 11.55 -2.86
C GLY A 182 1.48 10.99 -2.63
N MET A 183 2.42 11.31 -3.56
CA MET A 183 3.76 10.73 -3.65
C MET A 183 3.68 9.19 -3.74
N ILE A 184 2.87 8.67 -4.68
CA ILE A 184 2.57 7.26 -4.84
C ILE A 184 3.08 6.74 -6.19
N HIS A 185 4.27 6.17 -6.20
CA HIS A 185 4.84 5.36 -7.31
C HIS A 185 5.79 4.32 -6.74
N PRO A 186 5.29 3.22 -6.19
CA PRO A 186 6.12 2.22 -5.55
C PRO A 186 7.05 1.52 -6.56
N ASN A 187 8.34 1.53 -6.19
CA ASN A 187 9.30 0.57 -6.67
C ASN A 187 9.89 -0.08 -5.41
N MET A 188 9.15 -1.04 -4.84
CA MET A 188 9.29 -1.62 -3.49
C MET A 188 8.70 -0.76 -2.35
N CYS A 189 7.48 -0.21 -2.53
CA CYS A 189 6.55 0.49 -1.61
C CYS A 189 6.57 2.03 -1.65
N THR A 190 5.36 2.66 -1.85
CA THR A 190 5.13 4.12 -1.65
C THR A 190 3.90 4.31 -0.78
N MET A 191 3.99 3.97 0.52
CA MET A 191 2.89 4.10 1.46
C MET A 191 3.32 3.64 2.85
N LEU A 192 2.48 3.80 3.85
CA LEU A 192 2.59 3.02 5.07
C LEU A 192 1.51 1.95 5.08
N GLY A 193 1.91 0.69 5.14
CA GLY A 193 1.04 -0.48 5.23
C GLY A 193 1.45 -1.39 6.37
N TYR A 194 0.45 -1.85 7.10
CA TYR A 194 0.63 -2.74 8.23
C TYR A 194 -0.36 -3.88 8.15
N VAL A 195 0.14 -5.10 8.21
CA VAL A 195 -0.66 -6.32 8.26
C VAL A 195 -0.34 -7.05 9.56
N ALA A 196 -1.35 -7.33 10.34
CA ALA A 196 -1.27 -8.17 11.54
C ALA A 196 -1.91 -9.52 11.25
N THR A 197 -1.28 -10.60 11.67
CA THR A 197 -1.86 -11.95 11.60
C THR A 197 -1.57 -12.76 12.84
N ASP A 198 -2.52 -13.59 13.24
CA ASP A 198 -2.35 -14.54 14.32
C ASP A 198 -1.75 -15.90 13.87
N ALA A 199 -1.30 -15.98 12.61
CA ALA A 199 -0.67 -17.16 12.02
C ALA A 199 0.61 -17.60 12.74
N VAL A 200 0.83 -18.92 12.82
CA VAL A 200 2.13 -19.54 13.11
C VAL A 200 2.87 -19.74 11.79
N ILE A 201 3.93 -18.93 11.56
CA ILE A 201 4.73 -18.96 10.35
C ILE A 201 6.17 -18.59 10.67
N GLU A 202 7.15 -19.21 9.99
CA GLU A 202 8.57 -18.85 10.13
C GLU A 202 8.88 -17.51 9.47
N LYS A 203 9.83 -16.75 10.03
CA LYS A 203 10.22 -15.41 9.57
C LYS A 203 10.66 -15.41 8.10
N GLU A 204 11.47 -16.38 7.72
CA GLU A 204 12.03 -16.52 6.37
C GLU A 204 10.94 -16.80 5.34
N VAL A 205 9.96 -17.65 5.70
CA VAL A 205 8.80 -17.98 4.86
C VAL A 205 7.91 -16.75 4.68
N LEU A 206 7.62 -16.04 5.77
CA LEU A 206 6.82 -14.80 5.74
C LEU A 206 7.50 -13.71 4.90
N GLN A 207 8.82 -13.54 5.06
CA GLN A 207 9.60 -12.55 4.29
C GLN A 207 9.66 -12.89 2.80
N LYS A 208 9.76 -14.18 2.46
CA LYS A 208 9.70 -14.65 1.07
C LYS A 208 8.35 -14.34 0.44
N LEU A 209 7.27 -14.74 1.10
CA LEU A 209 5.89 -14.47 0.65
C LEU A 209 5.68 -12.99 0.40
N LEU A 210 6.08 -12.13 1.34
CA LEU A 210 5.90 -10.69 1.21
C LEU A 210 6.69 -10.10 0.03
N ARG A 211 7.94 -10.53 -0.18
CA ARG A 211 8.77 -10.06 -1.30
C ARG A 211 8.20 -10.45 -2.66
N GLU A 212 7.68 -11.65 -2.78
CA GLU A 212 7.05 -12.14 -4.01
C GLU A 212 5.74 -11.40 -4.28
N ASP A 213 4.95 -11.15 -3.24
CA ASP A 213 3.62 -10.56 -3.35
C ASP A 213 3.63 -9.08 -3.72
N VAL A 214 4.54 -8.28 -3.15
CA VAL A 214 4.57 -6.83 -3.41
C VAL A 214 4.82 -6.48 -4.87
N VAL A 215 5.43 -7.38 -5.63
CA VAL A 215 5.76 -7.19 -7.05
C VAL A 215 4.49 -7.09 -7.91
N ASP A 216 3.44 -7.82 -7.53
CA ASP A 216 2.16 -7.87 -8.23
C ASP A 216 1.05 -7.05 -7.54
N THR A 217 1.35 -6.41 -6.41
CA THR A 217 0.39 -5.63 -5.65
C THR A 217 0.84 -4.17 -5.53
N TYR A 218 1.52 -3.80 -4.45
CA TYR A 218 1.92 -2.41 -4.23
C TYR A 218 2.86 -1.84 -5.30
N ASN A 219 3.74 -2.64 -5.91
CA ASN A 219 4.59 -2.17 -6.99
C ASN A 219 3.82 -1.88 -8.29
N MET A 220 2.58 -2.31 -8.37
CA MET A 220 1.72 -2.13 -9.54
C MET A 220 0.76 -0.93 -9.40
N ILE A 221 0.97 -0.03 -8.43
CA ILE A 221 0.17 1.20 -8.32
C ILE A 221 0.98 2.44 -8.65
N SER A 222 0.28 3.53 -9.07
CA SER A 222 0.85 4.89 -9.18
C SER A 222 -0.23 5.95 -9.11
N VAL A 223 0.02 7.02 -8.36
CA VAL A 223 -0.79 8.26 -8.39
C VAL A 223 -0.11 9.34 -9.22
N ASP A 224 1.15 9.65 -8.95
CA ASP A 224 1.86 10.82 -9.48
C ASP A 224 3.26 10.53 -10.04
N GLY A 225 3.72 9.27 -9.98
CA GLY A 225 5.04 8.90 -10.49
C GLY A 225 6.19 9.16 -9.51
N ASP A 226 5.92 9.71 -8.31
CA ASP A 226 6.95 10.06 -7.32
C ASP A 226 7.12 8.98 -6.26
N THR A 227 8.36 8.47 -6.11
CA THR A 227 8.70 7.46 -5.08
C THR A 227 9.07 8.13 -3.76
N SER A 228 8.33 7.81 -2.70
CA SER A 228 8.52 8.38 -1.36
C SER A 228 9.82 7.94 -0.67
N THR A 229 10.24 8.71 0.32
CA THR A 229 11.36 8.42 1.22
C THR A 229 11.01 7.49 2.37
N ASN A 230 9.72 7.26 2.64
CA ASN A 230 9.21 6.64 3.88
C ASN A 230 8.51 5.30 3.68
N ASP A 231 8.36 4.84 2.46
CA ASP A 231 7.55 3.66 2.14
C ASP A 231 7.93 2.45 2.94
N THR A 232 6.92 1.85 3.57
CA THR A 232 7.07 0.75 4.49
C THR A 232 5.83 -0.14 4.45
N LEU A 233 6.00 -1.41 4.15
CA LEU A 233 4.99 -2.45 4.37
C LEU A 233 5.54 -3.46 5.37
N LEU A 234 4.84 -3.62 6.50
CA LEU A 234 5.18 -4.55 7.56
C LEU A 234 4.10 -5.61 7.72
N VAL A 235 4.50 -6.86 7.88
CA VAL A 235 3.63 -7.98 8.28
C VAL A 235 4.13 -8.53 9.59
N LEU A 236 3.26 -8.54 10.62
CA LEU A 236 3.54 -9.02 11.96
C LEU A 236 2.71 -10.29 12.23
N ALA A 237 3.35 -11.38 12.61
CA ALA A 237 2.70 -12.67 12.90
C ALA A 237 3.03 -13.12 14.32
N ASN A 238 2.00 -13.21 15.20
CA ASN A 238 2.18 -13.51 16.63
C ASN A 238 1.90 -14.99 17.01
N GLY A 239 1.44 -15.81 16.09
CA GLY A 239 1.21 -17.23 16.29
C GLY A 239 0.03 -17.60 17.20
N MET A 240 -0.83 -16.65 17.57
CA MET A 240 -1.90 -16.87 18.55
C MET A 240 -3.11 -17.66 18.02
N ALA A 241 -3.19 -17.89 16.70
CA ALA A 241 -4.17 -18.82 16.12
C ALA A 241 -3.88 -20.26 16.53
N GLY A 242 -2.58 -20.63 16.66
CA GLY A 242 -2.18 -21.99 17.06
C GLY A 242 -2.32 -23.00 15.91
N ASN A 243 -2.35 -22.56 14.68
CA ASN A 243 -2.33 -23.42 13.49
C ASN A 243 -1.01 -24.21 13.40
N PRO A 244 -0.96 -25.33 12.67
CA PRO A 244 0.31 -25.95 12.28
C PRO A 244 1.20 -24.92 11.56
N THR A 245 2.52 -24.98 11.82
CA THR A 245 3.46 -24.05 11.19
C THR A 245 3.33 -24.11 9.66
N ILE A 246 3.09 -22.98 9.05
CA ILE A 246 2.95 -22.84 7.58
C ILE A 246 4.29 -23.16 6.91
N GLN A 247 4.30 -24.14 6.02
CA GLN A 247 5.49 -24.61 5.32
C GLN A 247 5.34 -24.48 3.81
N GLU A 248 6.40 -24.00 3.15
CA GLU A 248 6.44 -23.84 1.69
C GLU A 248 6.08 -25.16 0.96
N GLY A 249 5.34 -25.04 -0.14
CA GLY A 249 4.92 -26.18 -0.98
C GLY A 249 3.72 -26.96 -0.44
N THR A 250 3.08 -26.51 0.64
CA THR A 250 1.86 -27.12 1.19
C THR A 250 0.60 -26.39 0.75
N ALA A 251 -0.55 -27.04 0.84
CA ALA A 251 -1.85 -26.40 0.60
C ALA A 251 -2.12 -25.22 1.57
N ASP A 252 -1.67 -25.33 2.81
CA ASP A 252 -1.77 -24.29 3.83
C ASP A 252 -0.94 -23.04 3.45
N TYR A 253 0.25 -23.24 2.88
CA TYR A 253 1.07 -22.17 2.35
C TYR A 253 0.36 -21.42 1.22
N GLU A 254 -0.21 -22.13 0.25
CA GLU A 254 -0.94 -21.54 -0.86
C GLU A 254 -2.21 -20.81 -0.39
N ALA A 255 -2.91 -21.34 0.61
CA ALA A 255 -4.07 -20.71 1.21
C ALA A 255 -3.70 -19.40 1.92
N PHE A 256 -2.61 -19.39 2.69
CA PHE A 256 -2.10 -18.17 3.36
C PHE A 256 -1.57 -17.16 2.34
N ARG A 257 -0.82 -17.61 1.32
CA ARG A 257 -0.35 -16.79 0.22
C ARG A 257 -1.49 -16.07 -0.49
N ALA A 258 -2.56 -16.80 -0.83
CA ALA A 258 -3.74 -16.22 -1.47
C ALA A 258 -4.45 -15.20 -0.56
N ALA A 259 -4.51 -15.44 0.75
CA ALA A 259 -5.10 -14.49 1.70
C ALA A 259 -4.26 -13.22 1.85
N LEU A 260 -2.93 -13.34 1.94
CA LEU A 260 -2.01 -12.21 2.00
C LEU A 260 -2.08 -11.38 0.71
N HIS A 261 -2.08 -12.06 -0.44
CA HIS A 261 -2.24 -11.41 -1.75
C HIS A 261 -3.53 -10.60 -1.85
N TYR A 262 -4.66 -11.19 -1.49
CA TYR A 262 -5.96 -10.50 -1.51
C TYR A 262 -5.97 -9.24 -0.62
N VAL A 263 -5.36 -9.33 0.58
CA VAL A 263 -5.24 -8.20 1.49
C VAL A 263 -4.39 -7.10 0.86
N ASN A 264 -3.21 -7.43 0.34
CA ASN A 264 -2.28 -6.47 -0.23
C ASN A 264 -2.79 -5.87 -1.54
N GLU A 265 -3.38 -6.66 -2.43
CA GLU A 265 -4.00 -6.17 -3.66
C GLU A 265 -5.16 -5.21 -3.37
N THR A 266 -6.06 -5.57 -2.44
CA THR A 266 -7.17 -4.72 -2.06
C THR A 266 -6.69 -3.39 -1.48
N GLN A 267 -5.68 -3.41 -0.62
CA GLN A 267 -5.09 -2.18 -0.07
C GLN A 267 -4.40 -1.34 -1.16
N ALA A 268 -3.65 -1.98 -2.06
CA ALA A 268 -3.01 -1.30 -3.19
C ALA A 268 -4.03 -0.60 -4.11
N LYS A 269 -5.12 -1.28 -4.47
CA LYS A 269 -6.24 -0.68 -5.24
C LYS A 269 -6.86 0.53 -4.53
N ARG A 270 -7.10 0.42 -3.21
CA ARG A 270 -7.65 1.52 -2.41
C ARG A 270 -6.72 2.73 -2.33
N LEU A 271 -5.40 2.49 -2.24
CA LEU A 271 -4.39 3.56 -2.29
C LEU A 271 -4.41 4.28 -3.64
N ALA A 272 -4.44 3.53 -4.74
CA ALA A 272 -4.50 4.10 -6.09
C ALA A 272 -5.80 4.88 -6.34
N GLY A 273 -6.94 4.36 -5.87
CA GLY A 273 -8.24 4.98 -6.08
C GLY A 273 -8.51 6.21 -5.21
N ASP A 274 -7.79 6.36 -4.07
CA ASP A 274 -7.86 7.53 -3.19
C ASP A 274 -6.68 8.50 -3.45
N GLY A 275 -6.22 8.58 -4.70
CA GLY A 275 -5.19 9.55 -5.10
C GLY A 275 -5.64 11.00 -4.87
N GLU A 276 -4.69 11.90 -4.55
CA GLU A 276 -4.98 13.32 -4.29
C GLU A 276 -5.80 13.93 -5.42
N GLY A 277 -7.03 14.35 -5.11
CA GLY A 277 -7.96 14.95 -6.06
C GLY A 277 -8.52 14.00 -7.11
N ALA A 278 -8.31 12.69 -7.00
CA ALA A 278 -8.80 11.70 -7.95
C ALA A 278 -10.33 11.62 -7.97
N THR A 279 -10.89 11.36 -9.15
CA THR A 279 -12.32 11.14 -9.35
C THR A 279 -12.64 9.73 -9.85
N ALA A 280 -11.65 9.02 -10.40
CA ALA A 280 -11.78 7.65 -10.89
C ALA A 280 -10.54 6.81 -10.59
N LEU A 281 -10.76 5.55 -10.21
CA LEU A 281 -9.76 4.49 -10.24
C LEU A 281 -9.54 4.06 -11.69
N VAL A 282 -8.29 3.94 -12.11
CA VAL A 282 -7.90 3.45 -13.43
C VAL A 282 -7.14 2.14 -13.27
N GLU A 283 -7.69 1.06 -13.78
CA GLU A 283 -7.04 -0.24 -13.85
C GLU A 283 -6.54 -0.47 -15.29
N CYS A 284 -5.27 -0.85 -15.45
CA CYS A 284 -4.76 -1.33 -16.73
C CYS A 284 -4.42 -2.81 -16.59
N HIS A 285 -5.14 -3.65 -17.31
CA HIS A 285 -4.90 -5.08 -17.41
C HIS A 285 -4.31 -5.43 -18.78
N VAL A 286 -3.06 -5.87 -18.74
CA VAL A 286 -2.33 -6.39 -19.93
C VAL A 286 -2.35 -7.90 -19.85
N TYR A 287 -2.84 -8.54 -20.91
CA TYR A 287 -2.93 -10.00 -20.98
C TYR A 287 -2.44 -10.52 -22.35
N HIS A 288 -2.18 -11.81 -22.44
CA HIS A 288 -1.53 -12.47 -23.57
C HIS A 288 -0.18 -11.84 -23.95
N ALA A 289 0.58 -11.35 -22.94
CA ALA A 289 1.95 -10.91 -23.16
C ALA A 289 2.92 -12.11 -23.24
N ASP A 290 4.10 -11.91 -23.79
CA ASP A 290 5.16 -12.93 -23.91
C ASP A 290 5.73 -13.36 -22.57
N THR A 291 5.89 -12.39 -21.66
CA THR A 291 6.40 -12.61 -20.30
C THR A 291 5.63 -11.78 -19.28
N LYS A 292 5.58 -12.26 -18.04
CA LYS A 292 4.95 -11.53 -16.92
C LYS A 292 5.65 -10.19 -16.64
N GLU A 293 6.97 -10.13 -16.81
CA GLU A 293 7.74 -8.90 -16.65
C GLU A 293 7.32 -7.84 -17.69
N ASN A 294 7.23 -8.21 -18.96
CA ASN A 294 6.75 -7.31 -20.01
C ASN A 294 5.30 -6.85 -19.75
N ALA A 295 4.41 -7.75 -19.31
CA ALA A 295 3.05 -7.40 -18.94
C ALA A 295 3.03 -6.33 -17.82
N ARG A 296 3.86 -6.47 -16.78
CA ARG A 296 4.00 -5.48 -15.69
C ARG A 296 4.48 -4.13 -16.20
N ILE A 297 5.54 -4.13 -17.01
CA ILE A 297 6.13 -2.90 -17.58
C ILE A 297 5.07 -2.16 -18.41
N LEU A 298 4.36 -2.86 -19.28
CA LEU A 298 3.31 -2.31 -20.14
C LEU A 298 2.16 -1.72 -19.31
N ALA A 299 1.59 -2.51 -18.39
CA ALA A 299 0.47 -2.07 -17.55
C ALA A 299 0.86 -0.84 -16.69
N LYS A 300 2.05 -0.88 -16.07
CA LYS A 300 2.56 0.23 -15.25
C LYS A 300 2.77 1.49 -16.08
N SER A 301 3.31 1.38 -17.30
CA SER A 301 3.53 2.52 -18.20
C SER A 301 2.22 3.26 -18.53
N VAL A 302 1.14 2.53 -18.76
CA VAL A 302 -0.16 3.12 -19.08
C VAL A 302 -0.71 3.93 -17.91
N ILE A 303 -0.75 3.35 -16.69
CA ILE A 303 -1.30 4.05 -15.51
C ILE A 303 -0.42 5.20 -15.00
N CYS A 304 0.85 5.26 -15.41
CA CYS A 304 1.78 6.34 -15.11
C CYS A 304 1.73 7.50 -16.13
N SER A 305 1.11 7.29 -17.29
CA SER A 305 1.03 8.32 -18.34
C SER A 305 0.14 9.48 -17.94
N SER A 306 0.71 10.67 -17.72
CA SER A 306 -0.06 11.88 -17.40
C SER A 306 -1.10 12.20 -18.48
N LEU A 307 -0.80 11.94 -19.78
CA LEU A 307 -1.73 12.15 -20.87
C LEU A 307 -2.90 11.16 -20.82
N THR A 308 -2.64 9.89 -20.52
CA THR A 308 -3.70 8.88 -20.36
C THR A 308 -4.58 9.23 -19.17
N LYS A 309 -3.99 9.57 -18.01
CA LYS A 309 -4.71 9.97 -16.79
C LYS A 309 -5.57 11.22 -17.03
N ALA A 310 -5.07 12.22 -17.77
CA ALA A 310 -5.82 13.41 -18.13
C ALA A 310 -6.96 13.12 -19.13
N ALA A 311 -6.77 12.15 -20.06
CA ALA A 311 -7.82 11.72 -20.96
C ALA A 311 -8.97 11.03 -20.21
N VAL A 312 -8.67 10.17 -19.23
CA VAL A 312 -9.70 9.56 -18.37
C VAL A 312 -10.47 10.65 -17.61
N TYR A 313 -9.79 11.63 -17.01
CA TYR A 313 -10.44 12.73 -16.34
C TYR A 313 -11.38 13.53 -17.26
N GLY A 314 -10.96 13.76 -18.51
CA GLY A 314 -11.76 14.47 -19.52
C GLY A 314 -12.80 13.60 -20.23
N HIS A 315 -12.92 12.32 -19.90
CA HIS A 315 -13.72 11.30 -20.57
C HIS A 315 -13.45 11.24 -22.08
N ASP A 316 -12.18 11.54 -22.46
CA ASP A 316 -11.67 11.52 -23.85
C ASP A 316 -11.18 10.10 -24.18
N ALA A 317 -11.85 9.42 -25.07
CA ALA A 317 -11.52 8.05 -25.50
C ALA A 317 -10.25 7.99 -26.37
N ASN A 318 -9.15 8.51 -25.84
CA ASN A 318 -7.90 8.70 -26.55
C ASN A 318 -6.99 7.46 -26.51
N TRP A 319 -7.31 6.43 -27.31
CA TRP A 319 -6.49 5.24 -27.43
C TRP A 319 -5.05 5.53 -27.89
N GLY A 320 -4.83 6.62 -28.65
CA GLY A 320 -3.49 7.01 -29.08
C GLY A 320 -2.54 7.32 -27.93
N ARG A 321 -3.03 7.89 -26.81
CA ARG A 321 -2.24 8.12 -25.61
C ARG A 321 -1.87 6.82 -24.90
N ILE A 322 -2.77 5.83 -24.89
CA ILE A 322 -2.51 4.49 -24.34
C ILE A 322 -1.43 3.80 -25.18
N LEU A 323 -1.62 3.77 -26.51
CA LEU A 323 -0.65 3.17 -27.43
C LEU A 323 0.73 3.81 -27.33
N CYS A 324 0.78 5.14 -27.20
CA CYS A 324 2.02 5.87 -26.97
C CYS A 324 2.68 5.44 -25.64
N ALA A 325 1.89 5.31 -24.55
CA ALA A 325 2.40 4.85 -23.27
C ALA A 325 2.96 3.43 -23.30
N LEU A 326 2.31 2.53 -24.01
CA LEU A 326 2.83 1.18 -24.26
C LEU A 326 4.12 1.24 -25.08
N GLY A 327 4.17 2.08 -26.12
CA GLY A 327 5.30 2.19 -27.06
C GLY A 327 6.61 2.70 -26.44
N TYR A 328 6.55 3.62 -25.46
CA TYR A 328 7.75 4.09 -24.75
C TYR A 328 8.07 3.31 -23.47
N SER A 329 7.31 2.28 -23.14
CA SER A 329 7.46 1.51 -21.90
C SER A 329 8.81 0.81 -21.75
N GLY A 330 9.49 0.51 -22.86
CA GLY A 330 10.69 -0.30 -22.93
C GLY A 330 10.44 -1.79 -23.14
N ALA A 331 9.19 -2.28 -22.96
CA ALA A 331 8.82 -3.64 -23.32
C ALA A 331 8.64 -3.78 -24.84
N GLN A 332 8.83 -4.99 -25.34
CA GLN A 332 8.64 -5.30 -26.76
C GLN A 332 7.23 -5.85 -27.00
N PHE A 333 6.55 -5.36 -28.03
CA PHE A 333 5.27 -5.89 -28.49
C PHE A 333 5.04 -5.53 -29.96
N ASP A 334 4.05 -6.16 -30.58
CA ASP A 334 3.64 -5.86 -31.96
C ASP A 334 2.38 -4.97 -31.96
N PRO A 335 2.52 -3.66 -32.28
CA PRO A 335 1.39 -2.76 -32.28
C PRO A 335 0.36 -3.05 -33.38
N GLU A 336 0.71 -3.75 -34.44
CA GLU A 336 -0.20 -4.08 -35.55
C GLU A 336 -1.13 -5.24 -35.20
N HIS A 337 -0.80 -6.08 -34.21
CA HIS A 337 -1.57 -7.28 -33.87
C HIS A 337 -2.24 -7.25 -32.51
N MET A 338 -2.07 -6.18 -31.72
CA MET A 338 -2.70 -6.02 -30.41
C MET A 338 -4.10 -5.41 -30.51
N GLU A 339 -4.86 -5.54 -29.41
CA GLU A 339 -6.16 -4.89 -29.26
C GLU A 339 -6.24 -4.10 -27.94
N LEU A 340 -6.93 -2.94 -27.97
CA LEU A 340 -7.23 -2.16 -26.79
C LEU A 340 -8.73 -2.02 -26.58
N TYR A 341 -9.13 -2.04 -25.33
CA TYR A 341 -10.50 -1.84 -24.92
C TYR A 341 -10.61 -0.87 -23.74
N TYR A 342 -11.69 -0.12 -23.67
CA TYR A 342 -12.20 0.44 -22.44
C TYR A 342 -13.30 -0.45 -21.87
N ALA A 343 -13.33 -0.56 -20.52
CA ALA A 343 -14.39 -1.28 -19.83
C ALA A 343 -14.75 -0.61 -18.48
N ALA A 344 -15.99 -0.82 -18.06
CA ALA A 344 -16.48 -0.47 -16.73
C ALA A 344 -17.65 -1.37 -16.35
N GLY A 345 -17.56 -2.10 -15.24
CA GLY A 345 -18.53 -3.12 -14.88
C GLY A 345 -18.67 -4.18 -15.97
N ASP A 346 -19.89 -4.41 -16.44
CA ASP A 346 -20.18 -5.41 -17.49
C ASP A 346 -20.03 -4.86 -18.92
N ARG A 347 -19.65 -3.60 -19.08
CA ARG A 347 -19.51 -2.95 -20.40
C ARG A 347 -18.06 -2.99 -20.87
N LYS A 348 -17.86 -3.30 -22.15
CA LYS A 348 -16.55 -3.35 -22.79
C LYS A 348 -16.68 -2.90 -24.25
N ILE A 349 -15.83 -1.98 -24.68
CA ILE A 349 -15.78 -1.48 -26.05
C ILE A 349 -14.37 -1.61 -26.63
N LEU A 350 -14.25 -2.17 -27.84
CA LEU A 350 -13.00 -2.24 -28.58
C LEU A 350 -12.70 -0.88 -29.21
N ILE A 351 -11.52 -0.32 -28.94
CA ILE A 351 -11.13 1.04 -29.37
C ILE A 351 -9.96 1.03 -30.37
N TYR A 352 -9.13 -0.02 -30.38
CA TYR A 352 -7.99 -0.15 -31.28
C TYR A 352 -7.77 -1.61 -31.66
N LYS A 353 -7.50 -1.87 -32.97
CA LYS A 353 -7.10 -3.16 -33.51
C LYS A 353 -6.45 -2.98 -34.88
N ASP A 354 -5.73 -4.01 -35.35
CA ASP A 354 -5.15 -4.08 -36.68
C ASP A 354 -4.36 -2.81 -37.10
N GLY A 355 -3.61 -2.24 -36.13
CA GLY A 355 -2.80 -1.06 -36.32
C GLY A 355 -3.56 0.28 -36.36
N GLY A 356 -4.87 0.30 -36.02
CA GLY A 356 -5.68 1.51 -36.13
C GLY A 356 -6.95 1.56 -35.30
N ASP A 357 -7.74 2.58 -35.58
CA ASP A 357 -9.05 2.80 -34.96
C ASP A 357 -10.01 1.66 -35.24
N ALA A 358 -10.72 1.19 -34.22
CA ALA A 358 -11.67 0.07 -34.36
C ALA A 358 -13.07 0.49 -34.88
N GLY A 359 -13.31 1.79 -35.04
CA GLY A 359 -14.61 2.33 -35.47
C GLY A 359 -15.67 2.28 -34.37
N TYR A 360 -15.30 2.62 -33.14
CA TYR A 360 -16.18 2.58 -31.96
C TYR A 360 -17.06 3.82 -31.83
N SER A 361 -18.06 3.76 -30.95
CA SER A 361 -18.90 4.91 -30.57
C SER A 361 -18.16 5.78 -29.53
N GLU A 362 -17.83 7.02 -29.90
CA GLU A 362 -17.27 8.01 -28.98
C GLU A 362 -18.17 8.28 -27.77
N GLU A 363 -19.50 8.32 -27.96
CA GLU A 363 -20.46 8.52 -26.89
C GLU A 363 -20.44 7.37 -25.89
N GLU A 364 -20.41 6.13 -26.37
CA GLU A 364 -20.35 4.93 -25.52
C GLU A 364 -19.02 4.86 -24.77
N ALA A 365 -17.90 5.16 -25.43
CA ALA A 365 -16.59 5.15 -24.82
C ALA A 365 -16.47 6.26 -23.74
N SER A 366 -16.96 7.47 -24.00
CA SER A 366 -17.02 8.56 -23.04
C SER A 366 -17.88 8.23 -21.82
N ASP A 367 -19.03 7.54 -22.01
CA ASP A 367 -19.88 7.11 -20.91
C ASP A 367 -19.20 6.02 -20.05
N ILE A 368 -18.41 5.11 -20.64
CA ILE A 368 -17.57 4.15 -19.90
C ILE A 368 -16.51 4.91 -19.08
N LEU A 369 -15.83 5.89 -19.67
CA LEU A 369 -14.79 6.68 -18.99
C LEU A 369 -15.33 7.58 -17.87
N SER A 370 -16.64 7.88 -17.87
CA SER A 370 -17.29 8.66 -16.81
C SER A 370 -17.56 7.88 -15.50
N GLN A 371 -17.26 6.57 -15.49
CA GLN A 371 -17.49 5.72 -14.32
C GLN A 371 -16.37 5.89 -13.27
N LYS A 372 -16.68 5.57 -12.01
CA LYS A 372 -15.70 5.66 -10.91
C LYS A 372 -14.58 4.64 -10.97
N GLU A 373 -14.80 3.52 -11.66
CA GLU A 373 -13.81 2.47 -11.90
C GLU A 373 -13.75 2.22 -13.39
N VAL A 374 -12.63 2.57 -14.00
CA VAL A 374 -12.37 2.46 -15.43
C VAL A 374 -11.29 1.43 -15.67
N GLN A 375 -11.48 0.55 -16.61
CA GLN A 375 -10.51 -0.44 -17.03
C GLN A 375 -10.00 -0.15 -18.44
N ILE A 376 -8.69 -0.22 -18.61
CA ILE A 376 -7.98 -0.27 -19.87
C ILE A 376 -7.48 -1.69 -20.04
N LEU A 377 -7.98 -2.40 -21.04
CA LEU A 377 -7.61 -3.78 -21.31
C LEU A 377 -6.75 -3.83 -22.56
N ALA A 378 -5.55 -4.41 -22.45
CA ALA A 378 -4.61 -4.54 -23.56
C ALA A 378 -4.32 -6.03 -23.85
N ASP A 379 -4.85 -6.53 -24.94
CA ASP A 379 -4.59 -7.88 -25.45
C ASP A 379 -3.37 -7.85 -26.37
N MET A 380 -2.25 -8.37 -25.90
CA MET A 380 -0.98 -8.31 -26.62
C MET A 380 -0.83 -9.40 -27.68
N LYS A 381 -1.61 -10.48 -27.62
CA LYS A 381 -1.61 -11.62 -28.59
C LYS A 381 -0.24 -12.26 -28.81
N MET A 382 0.63 -12.27 -27.79
CA MET A 382 2.01 -12.75 -27.86
C MET A 382 2.30 -13.98 -27.01
N GLY A 383 1.43 -14.32 -26.04
CA GLY A 383 1.66 -15.43 -25.10
C GLY A 383 0.50 -15.62 -24.13
N GLU A 384 0.81 -16.07 -22.91
CA GLU A 384 -0.18 -16.38 -21.85
C GLU A 384 0.02 -15.55 -20.60
N ALA A 385 1.03 -14.66 -20.58
CA ALA A 385 1.35 -13.89 -19.38
C ALA A 385 0.43 -12.68 -19.26
N GLU A 386 0.15 -12.32 -17.99
CA GLU A 386 -0.70 -11.18 -17.67
C GLU A 386 -0.20 -10.42 -16.44
N ALA A 387 -0.56 -9.15 -16.35
CA ALA A 387 -0.37 -8.30 -15.17
C ALA A 387 -1.40 -7.17 -15.15
N THR A 388 -1.72 -6.73 -13.93
CA THR A 388 -2.62 -5.60 -13.70
C THR A 388 -1.90 -4.49 -12.95
N ALA A 389 -2.13 -3.23 -13.32
CA ALA A 389 -1.66 -2.06 -12.61
C ALA A 389 -2.84 -1.11 -12.31
N TRP A 390 -2.74 -0.37 -11.21
CA TRP A 390 -3.79 0.53 -10.75
C TRP A 390 -3.25 1.94 -10.56
N GLY A 391 -4.00 2.90 -11.02
CA GLY A 391 -3.76 4.32 -10.84
C GLY A 391 -5.06 5.08 -10.65
N CYS A 392 -5.01 6.38 -10.81
CA CYS A 392 -6.18 7.24 -10.84
C CYS A 392 -6.08 8.22 -12.00
N ASP A 393 -7.15 8.93 -12.32
CA ASP A 393 -7.15 10.05 -13.22
C ASP A 393 -6.26 11.20 -12.73
N LEU A 394 -5.98 12.21 -13.57
CA LEU A 394 -5.21 13.40 -13.22
C LEU A 394 -6.12 14.63 -13.34
N THR A 395 -6.42 15.26 -12.22
CA THR A 395 -7.38 16.33 -12.09
C THR A 395 -6.73 17.71 -11.81
N TYR A 396 -7.49 18.78 -11.91
CA TYR A 396 -7.06 20.11 -11.46
C TYR A 396 -6.82 20.16 -9.95
N ASP A 397 -7.58 19.38 -9.17
CA ASP A 397 -7.45 19.35 -7.71
C ASP A 397 -6.13 18.74 -7.25
N TYR A 398 -5.52 17.80 -8.01
CA TYR A 398 -4.16 17.33 -7.74
C TYR A 398 -3.16 18.49 -7.67
N VAL A 399 -3.17 19.38 -8.68
CA VAL A 399 -2.27 20.55 -8.72
C VAL A 399 -2.57 21.52 -7.58
N LYS A 400 -3.85 21.77 -7.29
CA LYS A 400 -4.28 22.64 -6.20
C LYS A 400 -3.82 22.15 -4.83
N ILE A 401 -4.00 20.86 -4.54
CA ILE A 401 -3.59 20.24 -3.26
C ILE A 401 -2.08 20.35 -3.09
N ASN A 402 -1.30 20.04 -4.15
CA ASN A 402 0.15 20.00 -4.06
C ASN A 402 0.82 21.39 -4.12
N ALA A 403 0.16 22.41 -4.67
CA ALA A 403 0.66 23.78 -4.67
C ALA A 403 0.77 24.37 -3.24
N ASP A 404 -0.10 23.95 -2.31
CA ASP A 404 -0.21 24.48 -0.95
C ASP A 404 0.13 23.45 0.16
N TYR A 405 0.82 22.36 -0.14
CA TYR A 405 1.04 21.22 0.77
C TYR A 405 1.74 21.58 2.09
N ARG A 406 2.55 22.64 2.13
CA ARG A 406 3.28 23.09 3.32
C ARG A 406 2.52 24.10 4.20
N SER A 407 1.46 24.67 3.70
CA SER A 407 0.69 25.74 4.37
C SER A 407 -0.28 25.21 5.44
#